data_3afbd35f6f98221c3f7a66b0dfe093b7
#
_entry.id   3afbd35f6f98221c3f7a66b0dfe093b7
#
_cell.length_a   1.000
_cell.length_b   1.000
_cell.length_c   1.000
_cell.angle_alpha   90.00
_cell.angle_beta   90.00
_cell.angle_gamma   90.00
#
_symmetry.space_group_name_H-M   'P 1'
#
loop_
_entity.id
_entity.type
_entity.pdbx_description
1 polymer ?
#
loop_
_entity_poly.entity_id
_entity_poly.type
_entity_poly.pdbx_seq_one_letter_code
_entity_poly.pdbx_strand_id
1 'polypeptide(L)'
;DNSPSEGEQTDTPELFTKRYNPDQSFYSKILGQEIKYSVLLPQEYLSESTGKYGVVFLLHGWGGNQSSWGPSGLNIQSIADAQTSNGSIRPLIYIMPEGFNSYFCNRYDGKFNYMDMFINELVPLIDKRFRTTASKTERAVAGFSMGGFGALSIASQHPETFSVSIGLSPS
;
A
#
# COMPACT_ATOMS: atom_id res chain seq x y z
N ASP A 1 -32.07 12.66 -18.06
CA ASP A 1 -31.32 12.72 -16.80
C ASP A 1 -30.76 11.35 -16.55
N ASN A 2 -29.59 11.06 -17.10
CA ASN A 2 -28.83 9.84 -16.86
C ASN A 2 -27.50 10.22 -16.19
N SER A 3 -27.57 10.46 -14.88
CA SER A 3 -26.38 10.50 -14.05
C SER A 3 -25.88 9.06 -13.89
N PRO A 4 -24.57 8.79 -14.04
CA PRO A 4 -24.01 7.46 -13.74
C PRO A 4 -24.24 7.18 -12.26
N SER A 5 -24.84 6.04 -11.96
CA SER A 5 -24.99 5.53 -10.60
C SER A 5 -23.63 5.46 -9.92
N GLU A 6 -23.49 6.10 -8.76
CA GLU A 6 -22.38 5.90 -7.84
C GLU A 6 -22.25 4.40 -7.58
N GLY A 7 -21.15 3.82 -8.03
CA GLY A 7 -20.84 2.42 -7.75
C GLY A 7 -20.71 2.24 -6.24
N GLU A 8 -21.69 1.62 -5.63
CA GLU A 8 -21.66 1.18 -4.26
C GLU A 8 -20.45 0.27 -4.08
N GLN A 9 -19.40 0.77 -3.42
CA GLN A 9 -18.28 -0.07 -2.98
C GLN A 9 -18.83 -1.06 -1.98
N THR A 10 -19.02 -2.31 -2.42
CA THR A 10 -19.54 -3.38 -1.57
C THR A 10 -18.61 -3.62 -0.39
N ASP A 11 -19.19 -3.61 0.81
CA ASP A 11 -18.52 -3.81 2.11
C ASP A 11 -18.09 -5.28 2.37
N THR A 12 -18.11 -6.11 1.35
CA THR A 12 -17.72 -7.53 1.45
C THR A 12 -16.20 -7.66 1.33
N PRO A 13 -15.53 -8.37 2.27
CA PRO A 13 -14.12 -8.70 2.11
C PRO A 13 -13.90 -9.40 0.77
N GLU A 14 -12.99 -8.88 -0.02
CA GLU A 14 -12.69 -9.45 -1.33
C GLU A 14 -12.07 -10.84 -1.16
N LEU A 15 -12.64 -11.85 -1.83
CA LEU A 15 -12.13 -13.21 -1.79
C LEU A 15 -10.94 -13.34 -2.74
N PHE A 16 -9.74 -13.30 -2.19
CA PHE A 16 -8.52 -13.54 -2.94
C PHE A 16 -8.25 -15.05 -3.07
N THR A 17 -7.91 -15.47 -4.28
CA THR A 17 -7.51 -16.85 -4.58
C THR A 17 -5.99 -16.99 -4.77
N LYS A 18 -5.29 -15.87 -4.85
CA LYS A 18 -3.83 -15.80 -5.02
C LYS A 18 -3.23 -14.87 -3.99
N ARG A 19 -1.98 -15.11 -3.63
CA ARG A 19 -1.24 -14.26 -2.68
C ARG A 19 -0.84 -12.92 -3.29
N TYR A 20 -0.29 -12.94 -4.50
CA TYR A 20 0.04 -11.73 -5.23
C TYR A 20 -1.10 -11.36 -6.19
N ASN A 21 -1.65 -10.18 -5.98
CA ASN A 21 -2.77 -9.64 -6.76
C ASN A 21 -2.35 -8.27 -7.29
N PRO A 22 -1.88 -8.19 -8.54
CA PRO A 22 -1.60 -6.92 -9.21
C PRO A 22 -2.91 -6.22 -9.60
N ASP A 23 -2.78 -4.93 -9.91
CA ASP A 23 -3.85 -4.14 -10.55
C ASP A 23 -5.18 -4.07 -9.77
N GLN A 24 -5.11 -4.14 -8.45
CA GLN A 24 -6.22 -3.69 -7.61
C GLN A 24 -6.37 -2.19 -7.77
N SER A 25 -7.59 -1.68 -7.58
CA SER A 25 -7.81 -0.24 -7.72
C SER A 25 -8.92 0.27 -6.81
N PHE A 26 -8.95 1.59 -6.66
CA PHE A 26 -10.05 2.33 -6.06
C PHE A 26 -10.13 3.72 -6.68
N TYR A 27 -11.31 4.31 -6.68
CA TYR A 27 -11.48 5.69 -7.09
C TYR A 27 -11.15 6.64 -5.93
N SER A 28 -10.14 7.49 -6.13
CA SER A 28 -9.81 8.55 -5.18
C SER A 28 -10.66 9.79 -5.43
N LYS A 29 -11.41 10.19 -4.43
CA LYS A 29 -12.16 11.48 -4.48
C LYS A 29 -11.21 12.67 -4.38
N ILE A 30 -10.13 12.55 -3.62
CA ILE A 30 -9.12 13.60 -3.44
C ILE A 30 -8.38 13.86 -4.75
N LEU A 31 -8.00 12.81 -5.50
CA LEU A 31 -7.29 12.96 -6.77
C LEU A 31 -8.21 13.00 -7.99
N GLY A 32 -9.49 12.67 -7.83
CA GLY A 32 -10.47 12.67 -8.92
C GLY A 32 -10.22 11.61 -9.99
N GLN A 33 -9.56 10.51 -9.64
CA GLN A 33 -9.18 9.44 -10.57
C GLN A 33 -9.02 8.09 -9.90
N GLU A 34 -8.96 7.04 -10.71
CA GLU A 34 -8.68 5.69 -10.24
C GLU A 34 -7.20 5.54 -9.88
N ILE A 35 -6.92 4.96 -8.72
CA ILE A 35 -5.57 4.68 -8.20
C ILE A 35 -5.39 3.18 -8.14
N LYS A 36 -4.34 2.70 -8.81
CA LYS A 36 -3.96 1.29 -8.79
C LYS A 36 -3.07 0.97 -7.59
N TYR A 37 -3.13 -0.25 -7.14
CA TYR A 37 -2.18 -0.81 -6.20
C TYR A 37 -2.07 -2.32 -6.40
N SER A 38 -0.93 -2.89 -6.01
CA SER A 38 -0.75 -4.34 -5.91
C SER A 38 -0.77 -4.74 -4.44
N VAL A 39 -1.17 -5.97 -4.17
CA VAL A 39 -1.11 -6.54 -2.83
C VAL A 39 -0.42 -7.89 -2.84
N LEU A 40 0.43 -8.12 -1.84
CA LEU A 40 0.98 -9.43 -1.51
C LEU A 40 0.48 -9.84 -0.13
N LEU A 41 -0.21 -10.97 -0.09
CA LEU A 41 -0.74 -11.58 1.12
C LEU A 41 0.26 -12.60 1.70
N PRO A 42 0.36 -12.74 3.04
CA PRO A 42 1.19 -13.77 3.65
C PRO A 42 0.67 -15.18 3.32
N GLN A 43 1.52 -16.21 3.53
CA GLN A 43 1.20 -17.59 3.13
C GLN A 43 -0.08 -18.10 3.80
N GLU A 44 -0.28 -17.78 5.05
CA GLU A 44 -1.40 -18.24 5.88
C GLU A 44 -2.71 -17.53 5.55
N TYR A 45 -2.65 -16.40 4.87
CA TYR A 45 -3.83 -15.56 4.63
C TYR A 45 -4.98 -16.28 3.93
N LEU A 46 -4.66 -17.16 2.97
CA LEU A 46 -5.68 -17.87 2.19
C LEU A 46 -6.21 -19.12 2.90
N SER A 47 -5.46 -19.68 3.83
CA SER A 47 -5.85 -20.90 4.57
C SER A 47 -6.48 -20.60 5.93
N GLU A 48 -6.24 -19.43 6.50
CA GLU A 48 -6.76 -19.00 7.79
C GLU A 48 -7.81 -17.89 7.60
N SER A 49 -8.95 -17.98 8.29
CA SER A 49 -10.04 -17.00 8.14
C SER A 49 -10.01 -15.87 9.18
N THR A 50 -9.27 -16.03 10.28
CA THR A 50 -9.35 -15.13 11.45
C THR A 50 -8.07 -14.35 11.77
N GLY A 51 -6.92 -14.75 11.22
CA GLY A 51 -5.64 -14.09 11.47
C GLY A 51 -5.64 -12.63 10.99
N LYS A 52 -5.12 -11.73 11.83
CA LYS A 52 -4.86 -10.33 11.49
C LYS A 52 -3.38 -10.08 11.36
N TYR A 53 -3.00 -9.20 10.45
CA TYR A 53 -1.61 -9.00 10.03
C TYR A 53 -1.22 -7.53 10.09
N GLY A 54 0.06 -7.28 10.35
CA GLY A 54 0.64 -5.96 10.14
C GLY A 54 0.74 -5.66 8.65
N VAL A 55 0.86 -4.37 8.31
CA VAL A 55 0.88 -3.89 6.93
C VAL A 55 2.15 -3.09 6.66
N VAL A 56 2.78 -3.36 5.52
CA VAL A 56 3.89 -2.56 4.98
C VAL A 56 3.45 -1.96 3.65
N PHE A 57 3.47 -0.63 3.56
CA PHE A 57 3.32 0.08 2.30
C PHE A 57 4.69 0.22 1.63
N LEU A 58 4.84 -0.29 0.39
CA LEU A 58 6.09 -0.27 -0.38
C LEU A 58 5.99 0.70 -1.54
N LEU A 59 6.79 1.74 -1.50
CA LEU A 59 6.77 2.85 -2.44
C LEU A 59 7.85 2.68 -3.51
N HIS A 60 7.46 2.77 -4.79
CA HIS A 60 8.38 2.59 -5.93
C HIS A 60 9.23 3.84 -6.20
N GLY A 61 10.29 3.69 -6.99
CA GLY A 61 11.12 4.79 -7.47
C GLY A 61 10.52 5.54 -8.65
N TRP A 62 11.18 6.61 -9.07
CA TRP A 62 10.80 7.40 -10.24
C TRP A 62 10.62 6.53 -11.49
N GLY A 63 9.55 6.76 -12.26
CA GLY A 63 9.22 5.97 -13.44
C GLY A 63 8.70 4.55 -13.17
N GLY A 64 8.61 4.15 -11.90
CA GLY A 64 7.99 2.89 -11.51
C GLY A 64 6.47 2.98 -11.40
N ASN A 65 5.86 1.91 -10.92
CA ASN A 65 4.42 1.80 -10.70
C ASN A 65 4.10 0.74 -9.60
N GLN A 66 2.84 0.41 -9.41
CA GLN A 66 2.38 -0.59 -8.43
C GLN A 66 2.99 -1.99 -8.61
N SER A 67 3.54 -2.32 -9.78
CA SER A 67 4.14 -3.64 -10.05
C SER A 67 5.65 -3.69 -9.80
N SER A 68 6.30 -2.56 -9.48
CA SER A 68 7.76 -2.47 -9.33
C SER A 68 8.33 -3.39 -8.25
N TRP A 69 7.58 -3.66 -7.20
CA TRP A 69 7.94 -4.61 -6.13
C TRP A 69 7.47 -6.04 -6.40
N GLY A 70 6.71 -6.27 -7.47
CA GLY A 70 6.15 -7.56 -7.84
C GLY A 70 7.16 -8.54 -8.44
N PRO A 71 6.68 -9.71 -8.93
CA PRO A 71 7.53 -10.81 -9.43
C PRO A 71 8.43 -10.43 -10.61
N SER A 72 7.98 -9.52 -11.48
CA SER A 72 8.77 -9.03 -12.63
C SER A 72 9.73 -7.88 -12.29
N GLY A 73 9.69 -7.38 -11.06
CA GLY A 73 10.53 -6.30 -10.56
C GLY A 73 11.45 -6.77 -9.43
N LEU A 74 11.33 -6.14 -8.26
CA LEU A 74 12.17 -6.44 -7.09
C LEU A 74 11.79 -7.74 -6.36
N ASN A 75 10.71 -8.38 -6.76
CA ASN A 75 10.25 -9.68 -6.25
C ASN A 75 10.19 -9.76 -4.73
N ILE A 76 9.46 -8.84 -4.10
CA ILE A 76 9.33 -8.80 -2.64
C ILE A 76 8.79 -10.10 -2.04
N GLN A 77 7.99 -10.87 -2.82
CA GLN A 77 7.47 -12.16 -2.35
C GLN A 77 8.58 -13.12 -1.98
N SER A 78 9.60 -13.28 -2.82
CA SER A 78 10.73 -14.17 -2.55
C SER A 78 11.48 -13.76 -1.28
N ILE A 79 11.68 -12.45 -1.08
CA ILE A 79 12.37 -11.91 0.08
C ILE A 79 11.52 -12.13 1.35
N ALA A 80 10.24 -11.76 1.29
CA ALA A 80 9.32 -11.89 2.42
C ALA A 80 9.16 -13.35 2.86
N ASP A 81 9.03 -14.27 1.90
CA ASP A 81 8.89 -15.70 2.19
C ASP A 81 10.14 -16.28 2.84
N ALA A 82 11.32 -15.94 2.35
CA ALA A 82 12.58 -16.37 2.94
C ALA A 82 12.75 -15.87 4.39
N GLN A 83 12.44 -14.59 4.63
CA GLN A 83 12.58 -13.98 5.95
C GLN A 83 11.50 -14.46 6.94
N THR A 84 10.29 -14.73 6.46
CA THR A 84 9.22 -15.31 7.29
C THR A 84 9.56 -16.78 7.66
N SER A 85 10.02 -17.57 6.69
CA SER A 85 10.34 -18.97 6.90
C SER A 85 11.50 -19.19 7.89
N ASN A 86 12.47 -18.29 7.94
CA ASN A 86 13.57 -18.35 8.90
C ASN A 86 13.27 -17.67 10.25
N GLY A 87 12.07 -17.14 10.42
CA GLY A 87 11.63 -16.47 11.64
C GLY A 87 12.17 -15.04 11.86
N SER A 88 12.85 -14.44 10.87
CA SER A 88 13.39 -13.09 10.98
C SER A 88 12.30 -12.02 10.99
N ILE A 89 11.19 -12.26 10.26
CA ILE A 89 10.01 -11.41 10.28
C ILE A 89 8.76 -12.27 10.47
N ARG A 90 7.73 -11.67 11.01
CA ARG A 90 6.40 -12.28 11.06
C ARG A 90 5.65 -12.11 9.72
N PRO A 91 4.58 -12.88 9.48
CA PRO A 91 3.74 -12.70 8.30
C PRO A 91 3.15 -11.29 8.23
N LEU A 92 3.26 -10.65 7.07
CA LEU A 92 2.83 -9.27 6.81
C LEU A 92 2.05 -9.18 5.49
N ILE A 93 1.16 -8.21 5.41
CA ILE A 93 0.54 -7.77 4.16
C ILE A 93 1.40 -6.65 3.58
N TYR A 94 1.70 -6.74 2.28
CA TYR A 94 2.43 -5.69 1.56
C TYR A 94 1.50 -5.01 0.57
N ILE A 95 1.41 -3.69 0.64
CA ILE A 95 0.62 -2.85 -0.26
C ILE A 95 1.57 -1.99 -1.08
N MET A 96 1.44 -2.05 -2.37
CA MET A 96 2.32 -1.37 -3.34
C MET A 96 1.48 -0.44 -4.21
N PRO A 97 1.29 0.83 -3.78
CA PRO A 97 0.47 1.77 -4.54
C PRO A 97 1.20 2.34 -5.75
N GLU A 98 0.43 2.66 -6.79
CA GLU A 98 0.86 3.56 -7.86
C GLU A 98 1.09 4.96 -7.28
N GLY A 99 2.30 5.46 -7.39
CA GLY A 99 2.69 6.78 -6.88
C GLY A 99 2.91 7.82 -7.96
N PHE A 100 2.82 7.40 -9.22
CA PHE A 100 3.21 8.26 -10.35
C PHE A 100 4.64 8.78 -10.17
N ASN A 101 4.92 10.00 -10.61
CA ASN A 101 6.17 10.70 -10.31
C ASN A 101 5.94 11.84 -9.29
N SER A 102 5.12 11.55 -8.26
CA SER A 102 4.63 12.54 -7.30
C SER A 102 5.52 12.75 -6.07
N TYR A 103 6.59 11.95 -5.92
CA TYR A 103 7.33 11.86 -4.65
C TYR A 103 6.46 11.45 -3.46
N PHE A 104 5.25 10.95 -3.73
CA PHE A 104 4.24 10.60 -2.72
C PHE A 104 3.84 11.78 -1.83
N CYS A 105 3.99 12.99 -2.35
CA CYS A 105 3.72 14.25 -1.66
C CYS A 105 2.55 15.00 -2.30
N ASN A 106 1.98 15.93 -1.54
CA ASN A 106 1.05 16.90 -2.10
C ASN A 106 1.81 17.91 -2.95
N ARG A 107 1.26 18.23 -4.13
CA ARG A 107 1.80 19.32 -4.95
C ARG A 107 1.55 20.66 -4.26
N TYR A 108 2.53 21.55 -4.38
CA TYR A 108 2.47 22.89 -3.80
C TYR A 108 1.29 23.74 -4.30
N ASP A 109 0.79 23.45 -5.50
CA ASP A 109 -0.35 24.16 -6.11
C ASP A 109 -1.72 23.57 -5.72
N GLY A 110 -1.72 22.53 -4.88
CA GLY A 110 -2.93 21.85 -4.41
C GLY A 110 -3.67 21.03 -5.45
N LYS A 111 -3.14 20.89 -6.67
CA LYS A 111 -3.84 20.21 -7.77
C LYS A 111 -3.63 18.69 -7.79
N PHE A 112 -2.71 18.18 -6.97
CA PHE A 112 -2.44 16.75 -6.85
C PHE A 112 -1.99 16.43 -5.43
N ASN A 113 -2.94 16.16 -4.55
CA ASN A 113 -2.70 15.97 -3.12
C ASN A 113 -2.52 14.48 -2.80
N TYR A 114 -1.40 13.91 -3.27
CA TYR A 114 -1.15 12.48 -3.15
C TYR A 114 -1.06 12.00 -1.70
N MET A 115 -0.34 12.73 -0.85
CA MET A 115 -0.20 12.34 0.56
C MET A 115 -1.54 12.36 1.30
N ASP A 116 -2.41 13.33 1.01
CA ASP A 116 -3.76 13.39 1.59
C ASP A 116 -4.59 12.18 1.14
N MET A 117 -4.53 11.80 -0.14
CA MET A 117 -5.17 10.58 -0.65
C MET A 117 -4.61 9.35 0.07
N PHE A 118 -3.29 9.25 0.20
CA PHE A 118 -2.64 8.10 0.83
C PHE A 118 -3.11 7.90 2.27
N ILE A 119 -3.13 8.97 3.06
CA ILE A 119 -3.50 8.92 4.49
C ILE A 119 -5.02 8.79 4.69
N ASN A 120 -5.81 9.56 3.95
CA ASN A 120 -7.24 9.70 4.24
C ASN A 120 -8.12 8.74 3.43
N GLU A 121 -7.60 8.17 2.34
CA GLU A 121 -8.34 7.23 1.50
C GLU A 121 -7.69 5.85 1.44
N LEU A 122 -6.41 5.74 1.05
CA LEU A 122 -5.75 4.44 0.84
C LEU A 122 -5.59 3.65 2.14
N VAL A 123 -5.01 4.25 3.19
CA VAL A 123 -4.78 3.54 4.46
C VAL A 123 -6.08 3.01 5.06
N PRO A 124 -7.15 3.81 5.21
CA PRO A 124 -8.45 3.32 5.70
C PRO A 124 -9.07 2.24 4.79
N LEU A 125 -8.92 2.39 3.48
CA LEU A 125 -9.42 1.40 2.51
C LEU A 125 -8.75 0.03 2.73
N ILE A 126 -7.43 0.02 2.91
CA ILE A 126 -6.68 -1.22 3.15
C ILE A 126 -7.13 -1.89 4.46
N ASP A 127 -7.31 -1.11 5.52
CA ASP A 127 -7.80 -1.65 6.79
C ASP A 127 -9.22 -2.23 6.69
N LYS A 128 -10.04 -1.69 5.78
CA LYS A 128 -11.40 -2.17 5.52
C LYS A 128 -11.41 -3.42 4.63
N ARG A 129 -10.57 -3.46 3.59
CA ARG A 129 -10.56 -4.55 2.60
C ARG A 129 -9.79 -5.80 3.04
N PHE A 130 -8.81 -5.64 3.91
CA PHE A 130 -7.90 -6.72 4.31
C PHE A 130 -7.95 -6.94 5.81
N ARG A 131 -7.56 -8.14 6.24
CA ARG A 131 -7.46 -8.50 7.66
C ARG A 131 -6.20 -7.90 8.29
N THR A 132 -6.19 -6.59 8.42
CA THR A 132 -5.14 -5.85 9.09
C THR A 132 -5.44 -5.73 10.59
N THR A 133 -4.41 -5.47 11.38
CA THR A 133 -4.60 -5.09 12.80
C THR A 133 -5.11 -3.67 12.96
N ALA A 134 -5.13 -2.88 11.88
CA ALA A 134 -5.59 -1.48 11.84
C ALA A 134 -4.98 -0.59 12.95
N SER A 135 -3.72 -0.84 13.30
CA SER A 135 -3.01 -0.15 14.37
C SER A 135 -1.73 0.49 13.85
N LYS A 136 -1.40 1.67 14.37
CA LYS A 136 -0.12 2.34 14.11
C LYS A 136 1.07 1.41 14.37
N THR A 137 1.08 0.68 15.49
CA THR A 137 2.18 -0.20 15.91
C THR A 137 2.43 -1.36 14.94
N GLU A 138 1.45 -1.63 14.09
CA GLU A 138 1.45 -2.72 13.11
C GLU A 138 1.53 -2.21 11.66
N ARG A 139 1.85 -0.93 11.48
CA ARG A 139 1.91 -0.29 10.16
C ARG A 139 3.27 0.33 9.90
N ALA A 140 3.87 -0.02 8.76
CA ALA A 140 5.13 0.52 8.28
C ALA A 140 5.00 1.08 6.86
N VAL A 141 5.87 2.02 6.52
CA VAL A 141 6.04 2.52 5.16
C VAL A 141 7.52 2.46 4.79
N ALA A 142 7.80 1.92 3.61
CA ALA A 142 9.16 1.78 3.11
C ALA A 142 9.20 2.08 1.60
N GLY A 143 10.35 2.46 1.09
CA GLY A 143 10.51 2.70 -0.33
C GLY A 143 11.95 2.93 -0.71
N PHE A 144 12.24 2.95 -2.01
CA PHE A 144 13.57 3.26 -2.52
C PHE A 144 13.55 4.48 -3.45
N SER A 145 14.66 5.22 -3.52
CA SER A 145 14.79 6.42 -4.34
C SER A 145 13.66 7.42 -4.05
N MET A 146 12.91 7.88 -5.04
CA MET A 146 11.69 8.69 -4.86
C MET A 146 10.75 8.11 -3.78
N GLY A 147 10.53 6.79 -3.77
CA GLY A 147 9.71 6.12 -2.76
C GLY A 147 10.33 6.13 -1.37
N GLY A 148 11.66 6.12 -1.29
CA GLY A 148 12.38 6.29 -0.03
C GLY A 148 12.17 7.68 0.56
N PHE A 149 12.26 8.72 -0.26
CA PHE A 149 11.90 10.08 0.13
C PHE A 149 10.44 10.16 0.59
N GLY A 150 9.52 9.58 -0.21
CA GLY A 150 8.09 9.55 0.12
C GLY A 150 7.80 8.87 1.45
N ALA A 151 8.43 7.72 1.71
CA ALA A 151 8.25 6.99 2.97
C ALA A 151 8.65 7.82 4.19
N LEU A 152 9.82 8.47 4.13
CA LEU A 152 10.30 9.35 5.21
C LEU A 152 9.39 10.58 5.37
N SER A 153 8.97 11.19 4.25
CA SER A 153 8.09 12.37 4.26
C SER A 153 6.72 12.05 4.86
N ILE A 154 6.10 10.95 4.43
CA ILE A 154 4.80 10.52 4.96
C ILE A 154 4.88 10.26 6.46
N ALA A 155 5.84 9.46 6.91
CA ALA A 155 5.95 9.12 8.33
C ALA A 155 6.29 10.31 9.22
N SER A 156 7.09 11.26 8.73
CA SER A 156 7.42 12.47 9.49
C SER A 156 6.23 13.43 9.65
N GLN A 157 5.37 13.51 8.64
CA GLN A 157 4.19 14.38 8.67
C GLN A 157 2.98 13.71 9.33
N HIS A 158 2.94 12.37 9.33
CA HIS A 158 1.87 11.57 9.91
C HIS A 158 2.39 10.53 10.92
N PRO A 159 3.06 10.99 12.00
CA PRO A 159 3.63 10.09 12.99
C PRO A 159 2.58 9.30 13.78
N GLU A 160 1.32 9.69 13.71
CA GLU A 160 0.18 8.96 14.29
C GLU A 160 -0.20 7.71 13.48
N THR A 161 0.21 7.62 12.21
CA THR A 161 -0.22 6.57 11.28
C THR A 161 0.76 5.40 11.20
N PHE A 162 2.07 5.68 11.27
CA PHE A 162 3.14 4.70 11.10
C PHE A 162 4.05 4.60 12.31
N SER A 163 4.47 3.37 12.66
CA SER A 163 5.48 3.14 13.70
C SER A 163 6.89 2.98 13.13
N VAL A 164 7.00 2.59 11.86
CA VAL A 164 8.27 2.34 11.18
C VAL A 164 8.26 3.01 9.82
N SER A 165 9.37 3.65 9.47
CA SER A 165 9.64 4.18 8.14
C SER A 165 11.05 3.81 7.69
N ILE A 166 11.19 3.35 6.45
CA ILE A 166 12.47 2.96 5.86
C ILE A 166 12.64 3.62 4.50
N GLY A 167 13.64 4.50 4.39
CA GLY A 167 14.07 5.06 3.12
C GLY A 167 15.33 4.37 2.62
N LEU A 168 15.24 3.66 1.50
CA LEU A 168 16.37 3.04 0.83
C LEU A 168 16.89 3.99 -0.25
N SER A 169 18.11 4.52 -0.08
CA SER A 169 18.71 5.51 -0.98
C SER A 169 17.71 6.61 -1.38
N PRO A 170 17.13 7.33 -0.42
CA PRO A 170 16.12 8.35 -0.70
C PRO A 170 16.72 9.50 -1.51
N SER A 171 16.02 9.95 -2.56
CA SER A 171 16.50 11.03 -3.46
C SER A 171 15.33 11.84 -4.00
#